data_c784ea4a49031409513ab831a5e137b0
#
_entry.id   c784ea4a49031409513ab831a5e137b0
#
_cell.length_a   1.000
_cell.length_b   1.000
_cell.length_c   1.000
_cell.angle_alpha   90.00
_cell.angle_beta   90.00
_cell.angle_gamma   90.00
#
_symmetry.space_group_name_H-M   'P 1'
#
loop_
_entity.id
_entity.type
_entity.pdbx_description
1 polymer ?
#
loop_
_entity_poly.entity_id
_entity_poly.type
_entity_poly.pdbx_seq_one_letter_code
_entity_poly.pdbx_strand_id
1 'polypeptide(L)'
;FIGDVNFYYIDENGEKKVAIMNTGDSNYITPFTPHSFATRKSARKNGLILALTYGNNLSGDSQHELSSIGKKLGKEFALDFSSKEIASVSLIKFHRNNASLTLHELSKRTNMDIEKLKDFENGKIPTYSEYAILAECLQVNIRDLLPYDKISNKVIVQFYKNTKKWFYPEDAKNYELVELANTISLPHSKALEINVLSENDKTLDLKIGLHQYGYNIGDTDVSISYESEDGLKDDMIKPGDSFYIKPFVAHNFRGKGKVLVLRISGKITGEPQRELSLIGKKNMARVINESTQWFNVKGKN
;
A
#
# COMPACT_ATOMS: atom_id res chain seq x y z
N PHE A 1 -15.96 -7.29 -9.30
CA PHE A 1 -16.97 -7.37 -10.38
C PHE A 1 -18.17 -8.17 -9.92
N ILE A 2 -19.34 -7.78 -10.35
CA ILE A 2 -20.59 -8.54 -10.22
C ILE A 2 -21.20 -8.66 -11.61
N GLY A 3 -21.44 -9.89 -12.09
CA GLY A 3 -21.88 -10.17 -13.46
C GLY A 3 -20.73 -10.29 -14.44
N ASP A 4 -21.06 -10.22 -15.72
CA ASP A 4 -20.18 -10.54 -16.84
C ASP A 4 -19.65 -9.27 -17.50
N VAL A 5 -18.36 -8.99 -17.32
CA VAL A 5 -17.70 -7.76 -17.78
C VAL A 5 -16.47 -8.11 -18.61
N ASN A 6 -16.28 -7.40 -19.72
CA ASN A 6 -15.00 -7.34 -20.40
C ASN A 6 -14.22 -6.14 -19.88
N PHE A 7 -13.02 -6.39 -19.43
CA PHE A 7 -12.08 -5.38 -18.97
C PHE A 7 -10.97 -5.21 -20.01
N TYR A 8 -10.92 -4.04 -20.63
CA TYR A 8 -9.95 -3.66 -21.65
C TYR A 8 -8.88 -2.77 -21.01
N TYR A 9 -7.61 -3.01 -21.32
CA TYR A 9 -6.51 -2.19 -20.80
C TYR A 9 -5.31 -2.21 -21.73
N ILE A 10 -4.38 -1.26 -21.50
CA ILE A 10 -3.07 -1.23 -22.15
C ILE A 10 -2.05 -1.78 -21.15
N ASP A 11 -1.34 -2.83 -21.52
CA ASP A 11 -0.31 -3.43 -20.69
C ASP A 11 1.00 -2.61 -20.64
N GLU A 12 2.00 -3.13 -19.96
CA GLU A 12 3.33 -2.51 -19.82
C GLU A 12 4.08 -2.37 -21.15
N ASN A 13 3.75 -3.20 -22.13
CA ASN A 13 4.36 -3.18 -23.48
C ASN A 13 3.61 -2.24 -24.44
N GLY A 14 2.51 -1.61 -23.98
CA GLY A 14 1.65 -0.79 -24.83
C GLY A 14 0.64 -1.58 -25.66
N GLU A 15 0.49 -2.86 -25.41
CA GLU A 15 -0.45 -3.73 -26.13
C GLU A 15 -1.84 -3.68 -25.52
N LYS A 16 -2.86 -3.75 -26.40
CA LYS A 16 -4.27 -3.85 -25.97
C LYS A 16 -4.56 -5.25 -25.47
N LYS A 17 -5.04 -5.37 -24.25
CA LYS A 17 -5.45 -6.63 -23.61
C LYS A 17 -6.94 -6.60 -23.24
N VAL A 18 -7.51 -7.78 -23.16
CA VAL A 18 -8.89 -7.99 -22.68
C VAL A 18 -8.87 -9.09 -21.64
N ALA A 19 -9.39 -8.80 -20.45
CA ALA A 19 -9.68 -9.80 -19.44
C ALA A 19 -11.19 -10.01 -19.35
N ILE A 20 -11.59 -11.26 -19.33
CA ILE A 20 -12.99 -11.67 -19.18
C ILE A 20 -13.25 -11.83 -17.69
N MET A 21 -13.95 -10.87 -17.11
CA MET A 21 -14.23 -10.80 -15.68
C MET A 21 -15.60 -11.38 -15.35
N ASN A 22 -15.65 -12.15 -14.27
CA ASN A 22 -16.87 -12.74 -13.71
C ASN A 22 -17.09 -12.22 -12.29
N THR A 23 -18.22 -12.56 -11.68
CA THR A 23 -18.51 -12.22 -10.29
C THR A 23 -17.41 -12.71 -9.35
N GLY A 24 -16.92 -11.85 -8.50
CA GLY A 24 -15.83 -12.11 -7.54
C GLY A 24 -14.43 -11.82 -8.08
N ASP A 25 -14.25 -11.71 -9.41
CA ASP A 25 -12.96 -11.33 -9.98
C ASP A 25 -12.60 -9.89 -9.59
N SER A 26 -11.31 -9.61 -9.44
CA SER A 26 -10.79 -8.31 -9.06
C SER A 26 -9.62 -7.89 -9.95
N ASN A 27 -9.37 -6.60 -10.01
CA ASN A 27 -8.21 -6.05 -10.72
C ASN A 27 -7.60 -4.89 -9.93
N TYR A 28 -6.33 -4.67 -10.16
CA TYR A 28 -5.59 -3.47 -9.78
C TYR A 28 -5.07 -2.80 -11.04
N ILE A 29 -5.16 -1.47 -11.10
CA ILE A 29 -4.72 -0.66 -12.24
C ILE A 29 -3.80 0.43 -11.70
N THR A 30 -2.60 0.55 -12.27
CA THR A 30 -1.68 1.65 -11.93
C THR A 30 -2.21 2.99 -12.45
N PRO A 31 -1.80 4.12 -11.82
CA PRO A 31 -2.13 5.45 -12.32
C PRO A 31 -1.80 5.62 -13.81
N PHE A 32 -2.61 6.42 -14.50
CA PHE A 32 -2.47 6.77 -15.92
C PHE A 32 -2.52 5.59 -16.91
N THR A 33 -2.89 4.40 -16.48
CA THR A 33 -3.08 3.26 -17.39
C THR A 33 -4.43 3.37 -18.09
N PRO A 34 -4.47 3.49 -19.44
CA PRO A 34 -5.72 3.55 -20.20
C PRO A 34 -6.50 2.24 -20.06
N HIS A 35 -7.77 2.34 -19.69
CA HIS A 35 -8.62 1.19 -19.51
C HIS A 35 -10.10 1.53 -19.74
N SER A 36 -10.90 0.51 -19.95
CA SER A 36 -12.36 0.62 -20.06
C SER A 36 -13.06 -0.70 -19.74
N PHE A 37 -14.34 -0.61 -19.49
CA PHE A 37 -15.16 -1.74 -19.16
C PHE A 37 -16.39 -1.78 -20.08
N ALA A 38 -16.85 -2.99 -20.42
CA ALA A 38 -18.08 -3.18 -21.14
C ALA A 38 -18.79 -4.45 -20.64
N THR A 39 -20.10 -4.41 -20.55
CA THR A 39 -20.91 -5.60 -20.33
C THR A 39 -20.75 -6.54 -21.53
N ARG A 40 -20.58 -7.84 -21.28
CA ARG A 40 -20.51 -8.83 -22.37
C ARG A 40 -21.84 -8.88 -23.15
N LYS A 41 -21.77 -9.00 -24.46
CA LYS A 41 -22.96 -9.11 -25.33
C LYS A 41 -23.87 -10.29 -24.97
N SER A 42 -23.29 -11.36 -24.43
CA SER A 42 -24.03 -12.55 -23.98
C SER A 42 -24.63 -12.41 -22.57
N ALA A 43 -24.32 -11.33 -21.84
CA ALA A 43 -24.80 -11.16 -20.48
C ALA A 43 -26.30 -10.87 -20.45
N ARG A 44 -27.01 -11.55 -19.52
CA ARG A 44 -28.44 -11.33 -19.28
C ARG A 44 -28.75 -10.06 -18.49
N LYS A 45 -27.77 -9.55 -17.74
CA LYS A 45 -27.87 -8.35 -16.89
C LYS A 45 -26.62 -7.49 -17.09
N ASN A 46 -26.74 -6.21 -16.83
CA ASN A 46 -25.60 -5.31 -16.81
C ASN A 46 -24.58 -5.75 -15.74
N GLY A 47 -23.30 -5.67 -16.09
CA GLY A 47 -22.25 -5.86 -15.10
C GLY A 47 -22.15 -4.67 -14.17
N LEU A 48 -21.87 -4.93 -12.90
CA LEU A 48 -21.58 -3.93 -11.88
C LEU A 48 -20.10 -3.99 -11.50
N ILE A 49 -19.49 -2.83 -11.36
CA ILE A 49 -18.10 -2.69 -10.94
C ILE A 49 -18.08 -1.82 -9.70
N LEU A 50 -17.47 -2.32 -8.62
CA LEU A 50 -17.08 -1.48 -7.50
C LEU A 50 -15.66 -0.99 -7.76
N ALA A 51 -15.51 0.29 -8.04
CA ALA A 51 -14.22 0.94 -8.24
C ALA A 51 -13.82 1.70 -6.99
N LEU A 52 -12.69 1.33 -6.40
CA LEU A 52 -12.08 2.01 -5.28
C LEU A 52 -10.83 2.75 -5.79
N THR A 53 -10.92 4.07 -5.84
CA THR A 53 -9.83 4.92 -6.30
C THR A 53 -9.18 5.58 -5.08
N TYR A 54 -7.91 5.33 -4.89
CA TYR A 54 -7.12 5.97 -3.85
C TYR A 54 -5.73 6.32 -4.38
N GLY A 55 -5.14 7.36 -3.86
CA GLY A 55 -3.84 7.83 -4.30
C GLY A 55 -2.87 7.99 -3.15
N ASN A 56 -1.61 7.75 -3.43
CA ASN A 56 -0.53 8.19 -2.57
C ASN A 56 -0.21 9.63 -2.98
N ASN A 57 -0.99 10.58 -2.49
CA ASN A 57 -0.80 11.98 -2.80
C ASN A 57 0.45 12.48 -2.09
N LEU A 58 1.28 13.19 -2.83
CA LEU A 58 2.33 13.99 -2.22
C LEU A 58 1.69 14.93 -1.19
N SER A 59 2.31 15.05 -0.01
CA SER A 59 1.87 16.02 0.98
C SER A 59 1.91 17.44 0.42
N GLY A 60 1.15 18.35 0.99
CA GLY A 60 1.13 19.76 0.55
C GLY A 60 2.52 20.38 0.48
N ASP A 61 3.37 20.08 1.46
CA ASP A 61 4.76 20.54 1.52
C ASP A 61 5.59 19.99 0.35
N SER A 62 5.50 18.69 0.08
CA SER A 62 6.18 18.07 -1.07
C SER A 62 5.69 18.62 -2.42
N GLN A 63 4.39 18.93 -2.54
CA GLN A 63 3.85 19.57 -3.75
C GLN A 63 4.40 21.00 -3.92
N HIS A 64 4.54 21.73 -2.82
CA HIS A 64 5.11 23.08 -2.83
C HIS A 64 6.58 23.07 -3.25
N GLU A 65 7.38 22.17 -2.67
CA GLU A 65 8.77 21.96 -3.09
C GLU A 65 8.88 21.56 -4.56
N LEU A 66 8.09 20.59 -5.02
CA LEU A 66 8.07 20.17 -6.42
C LEU A 66 7.72 21.31 -7.36
N SER A 67 6.82 22.22 -6.99
CA SER A 67 6.48 23.36 -7.83
C SER A 67 7.65 24.32 -8.01
N SER A 68 8.52 24.45 -7.00
CA SER A 68 9.69 25.34 -7.05
C SER A 68 10.87 24.74 -7.84
N ILE A 69 11.05 23.42 -7.83
CA ILE A 69 12.19 22.72 -8.46
C ILE A 69 11.79 21.84 -9.65
N GLY A 70 10.49 21.69 -9.92
CA GLY A 70 9.93 20.62 -10.74
C GLY A 70 10.52 20.48 -12.14
N LYS A 71 10.77 21.59 -12.84
CA LYS A 71 11.38 21.53 -14.19
C LYS A 71 12.82 21.06 -14.15
N LYS A 72 13.58 21.44 -13.13
CA LYS A 72 14.97 21.01 -12.93
C LYS A 72 15.02 19.57 -12.43
N LEU A 73 14.14 19.19 -11.49
CA LEU A 73 14.04 17.84 -10.97
C LEU A 73 13.82 16.82 -12.10
N GLY A 74 12.90 17.11 -13.03
CA GLY A 74 12.57 16.20 -14.14
C GLY A 74 13.67 16.06 -15.20
N LYS A 75 14.66 16.97 -15.27
CA LYS A 75 15.70 16.96 -16.29
C LYS A 75 17.11 16.62 -15.75
N GLU A 76 17.44 17.15 -14.57
CA GLU A 76 18.83 17.16 -14.08
C GLU A 76 19.03 16.30 -12.83
N PHE A 77 17.96 16.14 -12.02
CA PHE A 77 18.05 15.53 -10.70
C PHE A 77 17.12 14.33 -10.50
N ALA A 78 16.37 13.95 -11.54
CA ALA A 78 15.50 12.78 -11.44
C ALA A 78 16.35 11.52 -11.29
N LEU A 79 16.05 10.74 -10.25
CA LEU A 79 16.59 9.39 -10.12
C LEU A 79 15.97 8.51 -11.21
N ASP A 80 16.79 7.74 -11.89
CA ASP A 80 16.33 6.83 -12.96
C ASP A 80 16.14 5.42 -12.39
N PHE A 81 14.88 4.95 -12.41
CA PHE A 81 14.48 3.62 -11.96
C PHE A 81 14.00 2.74 -13.11
N SER A 82 14.45 3.00 -14.33
CA SER A 82 14.07 2.23 -15.53
C SER A 82 14.51 0.77 -15.50
N SER A 83 15.65 0.47 -14.87
CA SER A 83 16.08 -0.89 -14.53
C SER A 83 16.70 -0.91 -13.13
N LYS A 84 16.93 -2.12 -12.60
CA LYS A 84 17.54 -2.32 -11.28
C LYS A 84 18.98 -1.82 -11.22
N GLU A 85 19.72 -2.04 -12.30
CA GLU A 85 21.10 -1.61 -12.47
C GLU A 85 21.19 -0.08 -12.53
N ILE A 86 20.35 0.54 -13.33
CA ILE A 86 20.28 2.01 -13.46
C ILE A 86 19.84 2.66 -12.16
N ALA A 87 18.86 2.07 -11.47
CA ALA A 87 18.41 2.55 -10.16
C ALA A 87 19.55 2.49 -9.12
N SER A 88 20.31 1.40 -9.09
CA SER A 88 21.48 1.27 -8.20
C SER A 88 22.51 2.35 -8.46
N VAL A 89 22.87 2.55 -9.74
CA VAL A 89 23.80 3.62 -10.16
C VAL A 89 23.29 5.00 -9.71
N SER A 90 22.02 5.29 -9.99
CA SER A 90 21.40 6.58 -9.66
C SER A 90 21.45 6.86 -8.16
N LEU A 91 21.07 5.89 -7.33
CA LEU A 91 21.05 6.03 -5.89
C LEU A 91 22.44 6.23 -5.29
N ILE A 92 23.43 5.42 -5.71
CA ILE A 92 24.81 5.53 -5.24
C ILE A 92 25.39 6.91 -5.61
N LYS A 93 25.26 7.33 -6.87
CA LYS A 93 25.74 8.64 -7.34
C LYS A 93 25.06 9.78 -6.62
N PHE A 94 23.73 9.70 -6.44
CA PHE A 94 22.95 10.72 -5.73
C PHE A 94 23.46 10.93 -4.31
N HIS A 95 23.56 9.87 -3.53
CA HIS A 95 23.99 9.98 -2.13
C HIS A 95 25.47 10.34 -2.00
N ARG A 96 26.35 9.85 -2.87
CA ARG A 96 27.75 10.25 -2.89
C ARG A 96 27.91 11.75 -3.20
N ASN A 97 27.17 12.24 -4.20
CA ASN A 97 27.21 13.67 -4.55
C ASN A 97 26.65 14.55 -3.44
N ASN A 98 25.55 14.14 -2.78
CA ASN A 98 25.00 14.86 -1.63
C ASN A 98 25.98 14.91 -0.46
N ALA A 99 26.79 13.88 -0.27
CA ALA A 99 27.87 13.85 0.70
C ALA A 99 29.13 14.62 0.25
N SER A 100 29.14 15.17 -0.99
CA SER A 100 30.29 15.86 -1.61
C SER A 100 31.55 15.01 -1.64
N LEU A 101 31.42 13.68 -1.78
CA LEU A 101 32.53 12.74 -1.85
C LEU A 101 32.97 12.46 -3.29
N THR A 102 34.28 12.52 -3.53
CA THR A 102 34.86 11.96 -4.76
C THR A 102 34.93 10.44 -4.65
N LEU A 103 35.03 9.73 -5.78
CA LEU A 103 35.25 8.27 -5.77
C LEU A 103 36.53 7.89 -5.00
N HIS A 104 37.56 8.70 -5.09
CA HIS A 104 38.81 8.47 -4.35
C HIS A 104 38.61 8.58 -2.83
N GLU A 105 37.90 9.58 -2.37
CA GLU A 105 37.59 9.73 -0.95
C GLU A 105 36.65 8.62 -0.46
N LEU A 106 35.66 8.23 -1.27
CA LEU A 106 34.79 7.11 -0.97
C LEU A 106 35.57 5.79 -0.86
N SER A 107 36.51 5.54 -1.81
CA SER A 107 37.41 4.38 -1.78
C SER A 107 38.23 4.34 -0.47
N LYS A 108 38.82 5.46 -0.10
CA LYS A 108 39.59 5.56 1.13
C LYS A 108 38.76 5.27 2.39
N ARG A 109 37.53 5.80 2.48
CA ARG A 109 36.66 5.62 3.64
C ARG A 109 36.05 4.24 3.74
N THR A 110 35.70 3.64 2.61
CA THR A 110 35.10 2.30 2.55
C THR A 110 36.12 1.17 2.53
N ASN A 111 37.40 1.48 2.30
CA ASN A 111 38.46 0.53 2.01
C ASN A 111 38.13 -0.39 0.81
N MET A 112 37.30 0.10 -0.13
CA MET A 112 36.98 -0.58 -1.38
C MET A 112 37.90 -0.08 -2.51
N ASP A 113 38.25 -0.98 -3.42
CA ASP A 113 38.98 -0.61 -4.63
C ASP A 113 38.21 0.44 -5.45
N ILE A 114 38.93 1.45 -5.95
CA ILE A 114 38.31 2.51 -6.73
C ILE A 114 37.70 2.01 -8.06
N GLU A 115 38.30 0.99 -8.67
CA GLU A 115 37.74 0.38 -9.88
C GLU A 115 36.43 -0.34 -9.58
N LYS A 116 36.33 -0.98 -8.43
CA LYS A 116 35.10 -1.58 -7.98
C LYS A 116 33.96 -0.56 -7.74
N LEU A 117 34.30 0.60 -7.19
CA LEU A 117 33.34 1.71 -7.03
C LEU A 117 32.91 2.30 -8.36
N LYS A 118 33.85 2.39 -9.34
CA LYS A 118 33.51 2.76 -10.71
C LYS A 118 32.56 1.75 -11.35
N ASP A 119 32.80 0.45 -11.14
CA ASP A 119 31.89 -0.62 -11.62
C ASP A 119 30.47 -0.42 -11.09
N PHE A 120 30.33 -0.09 -9.80
CA PHE A 120 29.00 0.18 -9.21
C PHE A 120 28.32 1.41 -9.85
N GLU A 121 29.09 2.45 -10.17
CA GLU A 121 28.57 3.62 -10.88
C GLU A 121 28.41 3.42 -12.40
N ASN A 122 28.78 2.24 -12.92
CA ASN A 122 28.62 1.83 -14.33
C ASN A 122 27.61 0.68 -14.52
N GLY A 123 26.87 0.29 -13.47
CA GLY A 123 25.77 -0.66 -13.61
C GLY A 123 25.94 -1.98 -12.88
N LYS A 124 27.10 -2.27 -12.28
CA LYS A 124 27.26 -3.45 -11.43
C LYS A 124 26.53 -3.26 -10.11
N ILE A 125 25.66 -4.19 -9.78
CA ILE A 125 24.90 -4.14 -8.52
C ILE A 125 25.80 -4.60 -7.37
N PRO A 126 25.99 -3.79 -6.31
CA PRO A 126 26.68 -4.23 -5.09
C PRO A 126 25.96 -5.38 -4.39
N THR A 127 26.71 -6.22 -3.70
CA THR A 127 26.14 -7.17 -2.72
C THR A 127 25.54 -6.41 -1.55
N TYR A 128 24.71 -7.08 -0.76
CA TYR A 128 24.09 -6.47 0.44
C TYR A 128 25.16 -5.94 1.42
N SER A 129 26.25 -6.69 1.63
CA SER A 129 27.36 -6.26 2.50
C SER A 129 28.07 -5.02 1.97
N GLU A 130 28.24 -4.90 0.67
CA GLU A 130 28.82 -3.72 0.03
C GLU A 130 27.90 -2.51 0.15
N TYR A 131 26.57 -2.70 -0.03
CA TYR A 131 25.61 -1.64 0.25
C TYR A 131 25.65 -1.19 1.70
N ALA A 132 25.84 -2.10 2.66
CA ALA A 132 25.93 -1.74 4.08
C ALA A 132 27.14 -0.85 4.35
N ILE A 133 28.31 -1.17 3.80
CA ILE A 133 29.54 -0.37 3.92
C ILE A 133 29.36 1.00 3.26
N LEU A 134 28.76 1.04 2.06
CA LEU A 134 28.46 2.31 1.39
C LEU A 134 27.49 3.17 2.20
N ALA A 135 26.42 2.59 2.73
CA ALA A 135 25.42 3.29 3.51
C ALA A 135 26.00 3.90 4.80
N GLU A 136 26.86 3.14 5.50
CA GLU A 136 27.57 3.63 6.69
C GLU A 136 28.48 4.81 6.34
N CYS A 137 29.28 4.68 5.28
CA CYS A 137 30.18 5.74 4.82
C CYS A 137 29.43 7.01 4.39
N LEU A 138 28.31 6.84 3.71
CA LEU A 138 27.47 7.94 3.21
C LEU A 138 26.50 8.49 4.28
N GLN A 139 26.46 7.87 5.46
CA GLN A 139 25.55 8.22 6.57
C GLN A 139 24.08 8.20 6.17
N VAL A 140 23.69 7.21 5.39
CA VAL A 140 22.31 6.98 4.98
C VAL A 140 21.84 5.60 5.44
N ASN A 141 20.54 5.34 5.40
CA ASN A 141 20.05 3.99 5.65
C ASN A 141 20.36 3.10 4.43
N ILE A 142 20.77 1.86 4.66
CA ILE A 142 21.02 0.90 3.56
C ILE A 142 19.84 0.81 2.59
N ARG A 143 18.62 0.92 3.11
CA ARG A 143 17.39 0.96 2.33
C ARG A 143 17.37 2.06 1.28
N ASP A 144 18.03 3.20 1.56
CA ASP A 144 18.01 4.35 0.67
C ASP A 144 18.95 4.15 -0.54
N LEU A 145 19.85 3.15 -0.46
CA LEU A 145 20.71 2.73 -1.55
C LEU A 145 20.17 1.52 -2.33
N LEU A 146 19.23 0.75 -1.73
CA LEU A 146 18.71 -0.45 -2.39
C LEU A 146 17.78 -0.08 -3.53
N PRO A 147 18.02 -0.57 -4.75
CA PRO A 147 17.14 -0.33 -5.88
C PRO A 147 15.80 -1.06 -5.65
N TYR A 148 14.71 -0.40 -6.00
CA TYR A 148 13.41 -1.05 -6.05
C TYR A 148 13.33 -1.99 -7.24
N ASP A 149 12.68 -3.13 -7.05
CA ASP A 149 12.32 -3.97 -8.19
C ASP A 149 11.29 -3.24 -9.07
N LYS A 150 11.54 -3.21 -10.36
CA LYS A 150 10.60 -2.62 -11.31
C LYS A 150 9.27 -3.35 -11.20
N ILE A 151 8.20 -2.59 -10.95
CA ILE A 151 6.86 -3.14 -11.00
C ILE A 151 6.54 -3.41 -12.46
N SER A 152 6.60 -4.68 -12.83
CA SER A 152 6.44 -5.11 -14.22
C SER A 152 4.99 -4.97 -14.71
N ASN A 153 4.00 -5.06 -13.82
CA ASN A 153 2.60 -5.13 -14.23
C ASN A 153 1.85 -3.83 -13.96
N LYS A 154 1.46 -3.10 -15.00
CA LYS A 154 0.54 -1.95 -14.88
C LYS A 154 -0.85 -2.36 -14.43
N VAL A 155 -1.24 -3.58 -14.76
CA VAL A 155 -2.55 -4.14 -14.41
C VAL A 155 -2.35 -5.54 -13.82
N ILE A 156 -3.00 -5.80 -12.70
CA ILE A 156 -3.09 -7.12 -12.09
C ILE A 156 -4.54 -7.57 -12.16
N VAL A 157 -4.77 -8.73 -12.74
CA VAL A 157 -6.08 -9.39 -12.79
C VAL A 157 -6.02 -10.62 -11.90
N GLN A 158 -6.93 -10.70 -10.94
CA GLN A 158 -7.07 -11.82 -10.03
C GLN A 158 -8.42 -12.48 -10.27
N PHE A 159 -8.40 -13.66 -10.85
CA PHE A 159 -9.61 -14.47 -11.02
C PHE A 159 -9.98 -15.16 -9.72
N TYR A 160 -11.24 -15.09 -9.32
CA TYR A 160 -11.75 -15.60 -8.05
C TYR A 160 -11.43 -17.09 -7.81
N LYS A 161 -11.47 -17.90 -8.84
CA LYS A 161 -11.13 -19.34 -8.78
C LYS A 161 -9.68 -19.62 -8.37
N ASN A 162 -8.78 -18.63 -8.55
CA ASN A 162 -7.36 -18.76 -8.29
C ASN A 162 -6.93 -17.95 -7.05
N THR A 163 -7.87 -17.38 -6.30
CA THR A 163 -7.55 -16.58 -5.11
C THR A 163 -7.10 -17.48 -3.97
N LYS A 164 -6.24 -16.90 -3.11
CA LYS A 164 -5.91 -17.53 -1.82
C LYS A 164 -7.05 -17.30 -0.85
N LYS A 165 -7.35 -18.32 -0.06
CA LYS A 165 -8.38 -18.28 0.98
C LYS A 165 -7.83 -18.85 2.27
N TRP A 166 -8.23 -18.27 3.39
CA TRP A 166 -7.87 -18.78 4.72
C TRP A 166 -8.93 -18.39 5.75
N PHE A 167 -8.96 -19.13 6.86
CA PHE A 167 -9.85 -18.83 7.98
C PHE A 167 -9.16 -17.89 8.99
N TYR A 168 -9.96 -17.02 9.62
CA TYR A 168 -9.51 -16.10 10.65
C TYR A 168 -10.60 -15.88 11.71
N PRO A 169 -10.29 -15.82 13.02
CA PRO A 169 -9.05 -16.37 13.59
C PRO A 169 -8.90 -17.85 13.26
N GLU A 170 -7.68 -18.37 13.35
CA GLU A 170 -7.41 -19.76 12.93
C GLU A 170 -8.23 -20.78 13.72
N ASP A 171 -8.35 -20.56 15.05
CA ASP A 171 -9.07 -21.46 15.96
C ASP A 171 -10.60 -21.30 15.85
N ALA A 172 -11.10 -20.07 15.87
CA ALA A 172 -12.54 -19.78 15.89
C ALA A 172 -13.19 -19.85 14.50
N LYS A 173 -12.41 -19.61 13.44
CA LYS A 173 -12.88 -19.61 12.03
C LYS A 173 -14.13 -18.77 11.80
N ASN A 174 -14.18 -17.60 12.44
CA ASN A 174 -15.32 -16.68 12.33
C ASN A 174 -15.49 -16.10 10.92
N TYR A 175 -14.40 -16.10 10.15
CA TYR A 175 -14.35 -15.56 8.79
C TYR A 175 -13.57 -16.48 7.86
N GLU A 176 -14.01 -16.58 6.59
CA GLU A 176 -13.16 -16.99 5.48
C GLU A 176 -12.73 -15.73 4.74
N LEU A 177 -11.44 -15.46 4.72
CA LEU A 177 -10.85 -14.33 4.03
C LEU A 177 -10.42 -14.76 2.63
N VAL A 178 -10.75 -13.95 1.64
CA VAL A 178 -10.39 -14.16 0.22
C VAL A 178 -9.50 -13.02 -0.24
N GLU A 179 -8.29 -13.32 -0.69
CA GLU A 179 -7.37 -12.33 -1.19
C GLU A 179 -7.82 -11.81 -2.56
N LEU A 180 -7.95 -10.49 -2.71
CA LEU A 180 -8.23 -9.85 -3.98
C LEU A 180 -6.94 -9.31 -4.61
N ALA A 181 -7.04 -8.71 -5.80
CA ALA A 181 -5.88 -8.17 -6.50
C ALA A 181 -5.07 -7.20 -5.63
N ASN A 182 -3.78 -7.48 -5.49
CA ASN A 182 -2.81 -6.73 -4.69
C ASN A 182 -1.59 -6.39 -5.53
N THR A 183 -0.80 -5.43 -5.06
CA THR A 183 0.49 -5.08 -5.65
C THR A 183 1.53 -4.82 -4.58
N ILE A 184 2.78 -5.20 -4.85
CA ILE A 184 3.92 -4.89 -3.97
C ILE A 184 4.25 -3.39 -3.94
N SER A 185 3.79 -2.62 -4.93
CA SER A 185 3.95 -1.16 -4.95
C SER A 185 3.12 -0.42 -3.92
N LEU A 186 2.12 -1.09 -3.37
CA LEU A 186 1.25 -0.55 -2.32
C LEU A 186 1.23 -1.53 -1.12
N PRO A 187 2.35 -1.72 -0.42
CA PRO A 187 2.47 -2.73 0.63
C PRO A 187 1.52 -2.50 1.80
N HIS A 188 1.06 -1.25 1.98
CA HIS A 188 0.13 -0.85 3.03
C HIS A 188 -1.33 -0.77 2.56
N SER A 189 -1.66 -1.39 1.43
CA SER A 189 -3.01 -1.47 0.89
C SER A 189 -3.36 -2.92 0.62
N LYS A 190 -4.50 -3.36 1.13
CA LYS A 190 -5.00 -4.73 0.96
C LYS A 190 -6.49 -4.71 0.67
N ALA A 191 -6.89 -5.42 -0.38
CA ALA A 191 -8.28 -5.67 -0.67
C ALA A 191 -8.61 -7.12 -0.32
N LEU A 192 -9.70 -7.33 0.41
CA LEU A 192 -10.15 -8.62 0.89
C LEU A 192 -11.67 -8.75 0.72
N GLU A 193 -12.15 -9.92 0.36
CA GLU A 193 -13.51 -10.33 0.62
C GLU A 193 -13.53 -11.09 1.94
N ILE A 194 -14.48 -10.80 2.80
CA ILE A 194 -14.67 -11.45 4.09
C ILE A 194 -16.02 -12.16 4.05
N ASN A 195 -15.99 -13.46 4.00
CA ASN A 195 -17.17 -14.28 4.21
C ASN A 195 -17.37 -14.45 5.71
N VAL A 196 -18.42 -13.86 6.25
CA VAL A 196 -18.78 -13.93 7.68
C VAL A 196 -19.46 -15.26 7.94
N LEU A 197 -18.90 -16.06 8.85
CA LEU A 197 -19.37 -17.42 9.15
C LEU A 197 -19.98 -17.52 10.55
N SER A 198 -19.59 -16.65 11.47
CA SER A 198 -20.09 -16.64 12.86
C SER A 198 -21.36 -15.81 12.97
N GLU A 199 -22.41 -16.39 13.59
CA GLU A 199 -23.68 -15.70 13.81
C GLU A 199 -23.70 -14.94 15.15
N ASN A 200 -23.08 -15.48 16.18
CA ASN A 200 -23.29 -15.06 17.57
C ASN A 200 -22.02 -14.68 18.34
N ASP A 201 -20.83 -14.83 17.76
CA ASP A 201 -19.61 -14.48 18.45
C ASP A 201 -19.49 -12.96 18.56
N LYS A 202 -19.44 -12.46 19.81
CA LYS A 202 -19.29 -11.03 20.13
C LYS A 202 -17.84 -10.63 20.41
N THR A 203 -16.89 -11.53 20.24
CA THR A 203 -15.47 -11.23 20.42
C THR A 203 -15.02 -10.24 19.35
N LEU A 204 -14.45 -9.12 19.78
CA LEU A 204 -13.86 -8.13 18.86
C LEU A 204 -12.50 -8.62 18.39
N ASP A 205 -12.48 -9.54 17.47
CA ASP A 205 -11.31 -10.28 17.00
C ASP A 205 -10.55 -9.59 15.85
N LEU A 206 -11.12 -8.53 15.29
CA LEU A 206 -10.50 -7.74 14.25
C LEU A 206 -9.96 -6.42 14.80
N LYS A 207 -8.65 -6.20 14.70
CA LYS A 207 -8.00 -4.93 15.03
C LYS A 207 -6.86 -4.64 14.07
N ILE A 208 -7.03 -3.62 13.23
CA ILE A 208 -6.14 -3.36 12.09
C ILE A 208 -5.55 -1.96 12.23
N GLY A 209 -4.25 -1.82 11.99
CA GLY A 209 -3.54 -0.54 12.01
C GLY A 209 -3.70 0.30 10.73
N LEU A 210 -4.68 -0.02 9.88
CA LEU A 210 -4.97 0.65 8.61
C LEU A 210 -6.40 1.20 8.63
N HIS A 211 -6.65 2.23 7.84
CA HIS A 211 -8.01 2.65 7.53
C HIS A 211 -8.72 1.54 6.77
N GLN A 212 -9.98 1.32 7.07
CA GLN A 212 -10.74 0.24 6.47
C GLN A 212 -12.07 0.78 5.92
N TYR A 213 -12.22 0.73 4.60
CA TYR A 213 -13.48 1.00 3.91
C TYR A 213 -14.12 -0.33 3.56
N GLY A 214 -15.40 -0.48 3.80
CA GLY A 214 -16.08 -1.72 3.51
C GLY A 214 -17.46 -1.54 2.91
N TYR A 215 -17.92 -2.60 2.25
CA TYR A 215 -19.24 -2.70 1.63
C TYR A 215 -19.82 -4.07 1.90
N ASN A 216 -21.09 -4.14 2.26
CA ASN A 216 -21.82 -5.40 2.24
C ASN A 216 -22.16 -5.73 0.77
N ILE A 217 -21.50 -6.72 0.21
CA ILE A 217 -21.69 -7.20 -1.16
C ILE A 217 -22.47 -8.51 -1.23
N GLY A 218 -22.93 -9.01 -0.09
CA GLY A 218 -23.79 -10.19 0.04
C GLY A 218 -25.27 -9.86 -0.13
N ASP A 219 -26.10 -10.87 0.02
CA ASP A 219 -27.54 -10.77 -0.09
C ASP A 219 -28.24 -10.73 1.29
N THR A 220 -27.46 -10.75 2.36
CA THR A 220 -27.94 -10.80 3.75
C THR A 220 -27.37 -9.66 4.57
N ASP A 221 -28.07 -9.28 5.64
CA ASP A 221 -27.59 -8.29 6.60
C ASP A 221 -26.37 -8.83 7.37
N VAL A 222 -25.43 -7.95 7.66
CA VAL A 222 -24.24 -8.21 8.49
C VAL A 222 -24.25 -7.26 9.66
N SER A 223 -24.15 -7.77 10.87
CA SER A 223 -23.95 -6.94 12.06
C SER A 223 -22.49 -6.62 12.24
N ILE A 224 -22.19 -5.38 12.59
CA ILE A 224 -20.85 -4.95 13.01
C ILE A 224 -20.91 -4.48 14.48
N SER A 225 -20.02 -5.03 15.33
CA SER A 225 -19.79 -4.51 16.68
C SER A 225 -18.41 -3.86 16.73
N TYR A 226 -18.27 -2.73 17.39
CA TYR A 226 -17.01 -2.01 17.46
C TYR A 226 -16.86 -1.17 18.73
N GLU A 227 -15.60 -0.96 19.13
CA GLU A 227 -15.25 -0.05 20.23
C GLU A 227 -15.49 1.41 19.82
N SER A 228 -16.15 2.17 20.70
CA SER A 228 -16.38 3.61 20.59
C SER A 228 -15.95 4.29 21.89
N GLU A 229 -15.80 5.62 21.87
CA GLU A 229 -15.55 6.43 23.08
C GLU A 229 -16.63 6.25 24.14
N ASP A 230 -17.86 5.99 23.71
CA ASP A 230 -19.04 5.78 24.57
C ASP A 230 -19.28 4.30 24.96
N GLY A 231 -18.34 3.40 24.61
CA GLY A 231 -18.45 1.96 24.83
C GLY A 231 -18.66 1.15 23.54
N LEU A 232 -19.14 -0.07 23.71
CA LEU A 232 -19.40 -0.98 22.59
C LEU A 232 -20.67 -0.54 21.84
N LYS A 233 -20.57 -0.46 20.51
CA LYS A 233 -21.68 -0.18 19.59
C LYS A 233 -21.91 -1.33 18.64
N ASP A 234 -23.18 -1.50 18.26
CA ASP A 234 -23.64 -2.46 17.28
C ASP A 234 -24.43 -1.74 16.19
N ASP A 235 -24.06 -1.98 14.93
CA ASP A 235 -24.79 -1.48 13.76
C ASP A 235 -25.13 -2.63 12.82
N MET A 236 -26.18 -2.44 12.01
CA MET A 236 -26.58 -3.38 10.97
C MET A 236 -26.24 -2.82 9.61
N ILE A 237 -25.49 -3.59 8.82
CA ILE A 237 -25.07 -3.25 7.48
C ILE A 237 -25.88 -4.08 6.49
N LYS A 238 -26.82 -3.44 5.80
CA LYS A 238 -27.66 -4.10 4.79
C LYS A 238 -26.90 -4.33 3.48
N PRO A 239 -27.38 -5.22 2.60
CA PRO A 239 -26.84 -5.36 1.25
C PRO A 239 -26.73 -4.02 0.52
N GLY A 240 -25.52 -3.70 0.03
CA GLY A 240 -25.22 -2.43 -0.62
C GLY A 240 -24.79 -1.28 0.29
N ASP A 241 -24.94 -1.41 1.60
CA ASP A 241 -24.45 -0.40 2.54
C ASP A 241 -22.91 -0.42 2.62
N SER A 242 -22.36 0.73 2.98
CA SER A 242 -20.93 0.93 3.17
C SER A 242 -20.61 1.42 4.57
N PHE A 243 -19.39 1.15 5.03
CA PHE A 243 -18.90 1.59 6.33
C PHE A 243 -17.43 1.99 6.27
N TYR A 244 -16.99 2.68 7.32
CA TYR A 244 -15.60 3.05 7.51
C TYR A 244 -15.19 2.78 8.96
N ILE A 245 -14.01 2.16 9.13
CA ILE A 245 -13.42 1.89 10.44
C ILE A 245 -12.04 2.55 10.51
N LYS A 246 -11.83 3.34 11.58
CA LYS A 246 -10.52 3.96 11.87
C LYS A 246 -9.47 2.91 12.22
N PRO A 247 -8.17 3.21 12.03
CA PRO A 247 -7.10 2.37 12.54
C PRO A 247 -7.25 2.07 14.04
N PHE A 248 -6.90 0.85 14.43
CA PHE A 248 -6.89 0.34 15.80
C PHE A 248 -8.23 0.26 16.52
N VAL A 249 -9.35 0.49 15.86
CA VAL A 249 -10.67 0.21 16.40
C VAL A 249 -10.91 -1.30 16.39
N ALA A 250 -11.10 -1.89 17.57
CA ALA A 250 -11.46 -3.29 17.67
C ALA A 250 -12.93 -3.48 17.23
N HIS A 251 -13.17 -4.48 16.40
CA HIS A 251 -14.48 -4.75 15.82
C HIS A 251 -14.65 -6.22 15.44
N ASN A 252 -15.86 -6.61 15.13
CA ASN A 252 -16.18 -7.89 14.52
C ASN A 252 -17.31 -7.75 13.50
N PHE A 253 -17.49 -8.77 12.69
CA PHE A 253 -18.68 -8.94 11.85
C PHE A 253 -19.41 -10.22 12.28
N ARG A 254 -20.74 -10.19 12.27
CA ARG A 254 -21.61 -11.32 12.61
C ARG A 254 -22.74 -11.48 11.59
N GLY A 255 -23.26 -12.67 11.51
CA GLY A 255 -24.28 -13.05 10.53
C GLY A 255 -23.71 -13.99 9.49
N LYS A 256 -24.47 -14.26 8.44
CA LYS A 256 -24.03 -15.06 7.28
C LYS A 256 -24.04 -14.16 6.05
N GLY A 257 -22.99 -13.37 5.90
CA GLY A 257 -22.92 -12.40 4.84
C GLY A 257 -21.53 -12.27 4.24
N LYS A 258 -21.42 -11.36 3.29
CA LYS A 258 -20.20 -11.15 2.53
C LYS A 258 -19.84 -9.66 2.51
N VAL A 259 -18.67 -9.34 3.02
CA VAL A 259 -18.18 -7.97 3.13
C VAL A 259 -16.93 -7.82 2.26
N LEU A 260 -16.91 -6.81 1.40
CA LEU A 260 -15.70 -6.37 0.72
C LEU A 260 -15.02 -5.32 1.57
N VAL A 261 -13.71 -5.47 1.78
CA VAL A 261 -12.93 -4.53 2.59
C VAL A 261 -11.69 -4.08 1.84
N LEU A 262 -11.51 -2.77 1.74
CA LEU A 262 -10.26 -2.15 1.33
C LEU A 262 -9.57 -1.54 2.55
N ARG A 263 -8.39 -2.06 2.87
CA ARG A 263 -7.49 -1.56 3.91
C ARG A 263 -6.45 -0.67 3.28
N ILE A 264 -6.36 0.57 3.71
CA ILE A 264 -5.39 1.54 3.20
C ILE A 264 -4.68 2.26 4.34
N SER A 265 -3.42 2.59 4.13
CA SER A 265 -2.67 3.36 5.09
C SER A 265 -3.05 4.84 5.07
N GLY A 266 -3.03 5.46 6.25
CA GLY A 266 -3.10 6.92 6.37
C GLY A 266 -1.76 7.59 6.07
N LYS A 267 -1.68 8.89 6.35
CA LYS A 267 -0.46 9.69 6.16
C LYS A 267 0.72 9.26 7.02
N ILE A 268 0.46 8.59 8.17
CA ILE A 268 1.49 8.13 9.11
C ILE A 268 1.75 6.64 8.86
N THR A 269 2.40 6.33 7.76
CA THR A 269 2.85 4.97 7.45
C THR A 269 4.21 4.99 6.79
N GLY A 270 4.90 3.88 6.87
CA GLY A 270 6.24 3.77 6.33
C GLY A 270 7.25 4.59 7.12
N GLU A 271 7.81 5.59 6.52
CA GLU A 271 8.91 6.38 7.10
C GLU A 271 8.56 7.09 8.40
N PRO A 272 7.50 7.92 8.47
CA PRO A 272 7.15 8.60 9.71
C PRO A 272 6.88 7.65 10.88
N GLN A 273 6.25 6.50 10.64
CA GLN A 273 6.01 5.49 11.67
C GLN A 273 7.32 4.88 12.16
N ARG A 274 8.26 4.65 11.26
CA ARG A 274 9.58 4.13 11.58
C ARG A 274 10.40 5.14 12.37
N GLU A 275 10.43 6.41 11.97
CA GLU A 275 11.10 7.48 12.71
C GLU A 275 10.55 7.60 14.13
N LEU A 276 9.23 7.59 14.31
CA LEU A 276 8.61 7.55 15.63
C LEU A 276 9.05 6.32 16.45
N SER A 277 9.23 5.18 15.81
CA SER A 277 9.66 3.95 16.49
C SER A 277 11.12 4.03 16.99
N LEU A 278 11.99 4.74 16.28
CA LEU A 278 13.41 4.89 16.65
C LEU A 278 13.60 5.67 17.95
N ILE A 279 12.71 6.57 18.30
CA ILE A 279 12.78 7.33 19.56
C ILE A 279 12.31 6.56 20.79
N GLY A 280 11.80 5.33 20.61
CA GLY A 280 11.34 4.44 21.66
C GLY A 280 9.91 4.75 22.16
N LYS A 281 9.27 3.74 22.73
CA LYS A 281 7.83 3.79 23.12
C LYS A 281 7.48 4.97 24.03
N LYS A 282 8.32 5.29 25.01
CA LYS A 282 8.07 6.36 25.98
C LYS A 282 8.06 7.73 25.30
N ASN A 283 9.06 7.99 24.46
CA ASN A 283 9.15 9.25 23.74
C ASN A 283 8.11 9.35 22.63
N MET A 284 7.80 8.25 21.94
CA MET A 284 6.73 8.21 20.96
C MET A 284 5.39 8.59 21.58
N ALA A 285 5.04 8.03 22.73
CA ALA A 285 3.81 8.40 23.45
C ALA A 285 3.79 9.88 23.83
N ARG A 286 4.91 10.44 24.25
CA ARG A 286 5.05 11.87 24.55
C ARG A 286 4.83 12.72 23.30
N VAL A 287 5.48 12.42 22.18
CA VAL A 287 5.31 13.14 20.91
C VAL A 287 3.86 13.12 20.45
N ILE A 288 3.20 11.96 20.53
CA ILE A 288 1.78 11.83 20.18
C ILE A 288 0.92 12.73 21.08
N ASN A 289 1.12 12.69 22.39
CA ASN A 289 0.36 13.51 23.32
C ASN A 289 0.59 15.02 23.10
N GLU A 290 1.82 15.44 22.92
CA GLU A 290 2.17 16.83 22.64
C GLU A 290 1.56 17.30 21.31
N SER A 291 1.58 16.47 20.27
CA SER A 291 0.99 16.79 18.97
C SER A 291 -0.55 16.90 19.04
N THR A 292 -1.21 16.06 19.83
CA THR A 292 -2.67 16.10 19.99
C THR A 292 -3.16 17.28 20.82
N GLN A 293 -2.37 17.80 21.73
CA GLN A 293 -2.73 18.98 22.52
C GLN A 293 -3.00 20.24 21.68
N TRP A 294 -2.33 20.40 20.55
CA TRP A 294 -2.55 21.52 19.63
C TRP A 294 -3.91 21.52 18.94
N PHE A 295 -4.55 20.36 18.87
CA PHE A 295 -5.84 20.17 18.20
C PHE A 295 -6.98 20.00 19.19
N ASN A 296 -6.72 19.90 20.48
CA ASN A 296 -7.73 19.74 21.51
C ASN A 296 -8.30 21.11 21.90
N VAL A 297 -9.31 21.57 21.13
CA VAL A 297 -10.03 22.84 21.38
C VAL A 297 -10.88 22.79 22.66
N LYS A 298 -11.06 21.64 23.25
CA LYS A 298 -11.71 21.48 24.56
C LYS A 298 -10.64 21.42 25.64
N GLY A 299 -10.15 22.61 26.01
CA GLY A 299 -9.42 22.74 27.27
C GLY A 299 -10.24 22.17 28.43
N LYS A 300 -9.78 21.05 28.95
CA LYS A 300 -9.95 20.69 30.34
C LYS A 300 -8.57 20.35 30.85
N ASN A 301 -8.03 21.30 31.65
CA ASN A 301 -6.94 21.08 32.56
C ASN A 301 -7.21 19.87 33.45
#